data_e8432a665bb7749779e568a75ba46233
#
_entry.id   e8432a665bb7749779e568a75ba46233
#
_cell.length_a   1.000
_cell.length_b   1.000
_cell.length_c   1.000
_cell.angle_alpha   90.00
_cell.angle_beta   90.00
_cell.angle_gamma   90.00
#
_symmetry.space_group_name_H-M   'P 1'
#
loop_
_entity.id
_entity.type
_entity.pdbx_description
1 polymer ?
#
loop_
_entity_poly.entity_id
_entity_poly.type
_entity_poly.pdbx_seq_one_letter_code
_entity_poly.pdbx_strand_id
1 'polypeptide(L)'
;MPLAITPQLLADYTRDGVILIRQFLTPSEVAEVRAELTRYIRDDLPSKPADAATREADGITVRNLWRLEEHNPRLRALAERPDIRALVTPLVRGEPVLAGVETFNKPARIGSGVPSHQDNAYFCQTPPDMLTIWIAIDPVTETNGPVFFLKGSHHQGVLPTKPSGVRGNSIGLAHPPVVPLTEQFCGLLNPGDATIHHCNTIHHSAPNRTDHPRLGLLFVFRGRHTQTDPALQATYRAAVTLTPPA
;
A
#
# COMPACT_ATOMS: atom_id res chain seq x y z
N MET A 1 21.54 -9.94 -0.34
CA MET A 1 21.25 -11.06 -1.28
C MET A 1 20.31 -10.53 -2.35
N PRO A 2 20.36 -11.02 -3.61
CA PRO A 2 19.40 -10.56 -4.63
C PRO A 2 17.97 -10.90 -4.19
N LEU A 3 17.04 -9.98 -4.45
CA LEU A 3 15.61 -10.22 -4.25
C LEU A 3 15.18 -11.35 -5.18
N ALA A 4 14.63 -12.43 -4.64
CA ALA A 4 14.15 -13.55 -5.45
C ALA A 4 12.92 -14.18 -4.81
N ILE A 5 11.94 -14.52 -5.66
CA ILE A 5 10.78 -15.30 -5.22
C ILE A 5 11.16 -16.78 -5.22
N THR A 6 11.11 -17.42 -4.07
CA THR A 6 11.29 -18.87 -3.98
C THR A 6 9.98 -19.60 -4.30
N PRO A 7 10.01 -20.87 -4.70
CA PRO A 7 8.78 -21.66 -4.89
C PRO A 7 7.88 -21.65 -3.63
N GLN A 8 8.47 -21.67 -2.43
CA GLN A 8 7.72 -21.59 -1.17
C GLN A 8 7.03 -20.23 -1.00
N LEU A 9 7.73 -19.12 -1.24
CA LEU A 9 7.15 -17.76 -1.16
C LEU A 9 6.01 -17.58 -2.17
N LEU A 10 6.16 -18.14 -3.38
CA LEU A 10 5.10 -18.10 -4.40
C LEU A 10 3.89 -18.92 -3.97
N ALA A 11 4.10 -20.11 -3.39
CA ALA A 11 3.02 -20.93 -2.84
C ALA A 11 2.32 -20.24 -1.67
N ASP A 12 3.08 -19.61 -0.76
CA ASP A 12 2.53 -18.84 0.37
C ASP A 12 1.71 -17.63 -0.11
N TYR A 13 2.22 -16.88 -1.11
CA TYR A 13 1.48 -15.77 -1.71
C TYR A 13 0.17 -16.24 -2.36
N THR A 14 0.23 -17.34 -3.10
CA THR A 14 -0.95 -17.91 -3.77
C THR A 14 -2.00 -18.39 -2.76
N ARG A 15 -1.59 -18.97 -1.63
CA ARG A 15 -2.48 -19.45 -0.58
C ARG A 15 -3.02 -18.33 0.29
N ASP A 16 -2.16 -17.45 0.78
CA ASP A 16 -2.46 -16.49 1.83
C ASP A 16 -2.80 -15.08 1.29
N GLY A 17 -2.37 -14.75 0.07
CA GLY A 17 -2.52 -13.41 -0.53
C GLY A 17 -1.57 -12.37 0.05
N VAL A 18 -0.67 -12.76 0.96
CA VAL A 18 0.34 -11.88 1.57
C VAL A 18 1.58 -12.66 1.93
N ILE A 19 2.75 -12.07 1.68
CA ILE A 19 4.06 -12.60 2.09
C ILE A 19 4.92 -11.49 2.69
N LEU A 20 5.93 -11.91 3.46
CA LEU A 20 6.92 -11.05 4.09
C LEU A 20 8.28 -11.27 3.43
N ILE A 21 8.92 -10.18 3.02
CA ILE A 21 10.29 -10.17 2.50
C ILE A 21 11.16 -9.37 3.47
N ARG A 22 12.11 -10.05 4.09
CA ARG A 22 13.10 -9.40 4.96
C ARG A 22 14.17 -8.73 4.13
N GLN A 23 14.66 -7.56 4.60
CA GLN A 23 15.73 -6.80 3.94
C GLN A 23 15.46 -6.56 2.44
N PHE A 24 14.22 -6.17 2.11
CA PHE A 24 13.82 -5.78 0.77
C PHE A 24 14.63 -4.56 0.29
N LEU A 25 14.89 -3.61 1.20
CA LEU A 25 15.87 -2.54 1.03
C LEU A 25 16.98 -2.69 2.08
N THR A 26 18.20 -2.36 1.69
CA THR A 26 19.33 -2.25 2.61
C THR A 26 19.17 -1.04 3.55
N PRO A 27 19.88 -1.00 4.69
CA PRO A 27 19.87 0.16 5.58
C PRO A 27 20.28 1.48 4.86
N SER A 28 21.23 1.42 3.92
CA SER A 28 21.65 2.58 3.13
C SER A 28 20.50 3.07 2.22
N GLU A 29 19.83 2.15 1.51
CA GLU A 29 18.70 2.49 0.65
C GLU A 29 17.53 3.08 1.45
N VAL A 30 17.25 2.57 2.65
CA VAL A 30 16.26 3.14 3.57
C VAL A 30 16.62 4.58 3.95
N ALA A 31 17.89 4.84 4.27
CA ALA A 31 18.36 6.18 4.59
C ALA A 31 18.25 7.14 3.39
N GLU A 32 18.59 6.67 2.19
CA GLU A 32 18.48 7.43 0.94
C GLU A 32 17.01 7.75 0.61
N VAL A 33 16.10 6.78 0.74
CA VAL A 33 14.65 6.98 0.55
C VAL A 33 14.11 8.02 1.55
N ARG A 34 14.48 7.91 2.82
CA ARG A 34 14.08 8.88 3.85
C ARG A 34 14.56 10.29 3.52
N ALA A 35 15.83 10.44 3.15
CA ALA A 35 16.41 11.73 2.76
C ALA A 35 15.70 12.31 1.54
N GLU A 36 15.42 11.48 0.53
CA GLU A 36 14.72 11.90 -0.69
C GLU A 36 13.27 12.31 -0.42
N LEU A 37 12.53 11.57 0.40
CA LEU A 37 11.16 11.94 0.78
C LEU A 37 11.13 13.25 1.57
N THR A 38 12.11 13.46 2.47
CA THR A 38 12.24 14.71 3.22
C THR A 38 12.51 15.88 2.29
N ARG A 39 13.44 15.70 1.35
CA ARG A 39 13.75 16.70 0.32
C ARG A 39 12.52 17.01 -0.54
N TYR A 40 11.85 15.96 -1.05
CA TYR A 40 10.68 16.11 -1.91
C TYR A 40 9.55 16.89 -1.21
N ILE A 41 9.25 16.59 0.04
CA ILE A 41 8.21 17.29 0.81
C ILE A 41 8.56 18.76 1.00
N ARG A 42 9.82 19.08 1.25
CA ARG A 42 10.29 20.46 1.47
C ARG A 42 10.38 21.27 0.17
N ASP A 43 10.97 20.70 -0.87
CA ASP A 43 11.42 21.43 -2.04
C ASP A 43 10.47 21.30 -3.25
N ASP A 44 9.93 20.10 -3.50
CA ASP A 44 9.16 19.81 -4.71
C ASP A 44 7.65 19.88 -4.49
N LEU A 45 7.15 19.32 -3.37
CA LEU A 45 5.72 19.20 -3.09
C LEU A 45 4.96 20.52 -3.13
N PRO A 46 5.51 21.67 -2.69
CA PRO A 46 4.81 22.96 -2.77
C PRO A 46 4.43 23.37 -4.20
N SER A 47 5.13 22.85 -5.21
CA SER A 47 4.88 23.12 -6.63
C SER A 47 3.99 22.08 -7.32
N LYS A 48 3.58 21.02 -6.61
CA LYS A 48 2.77 19.94 -7.17
C LYS A 48 1.27 20.22 -7.05
N PRO A 49 0.44 19.55 -7.85
CA PRO A 49 -1.02 19.62 -7.69
C PRO A 49 -1.46 19.28 -6.27
N ALA A 50 -2.56 19.88 -5.81
CA ALA A 50 -3.06 19.70 -4.45
C ALA A 50 -3.35 18.22 -4.10
N ASP A 51 -3.72 17.42 -5.09
CA ASP A 51 -3.98 15.99 -4.96
C ASP A 51 -2.70 15.10 -4.98
N ALA A 52 -1.50 15.71 -5.09
CA ALA A 52 -0.24 14.98 -4.93
C ALA A 52 0.02 14.56 -3.47
N ALA A 53 -0.71 15.10 -2.51
CA ALA A 53 -0.60 14.72 -1.11
C ALA A 53 -1.96 14.78 -0.39
N THR A 54 -2.13 13.86 0.56
CA THR A 54 -3.17 13.97 1.58
C THR A 54 -2.53 14.39 2.90
N ARG A 55 -3.17 15.32 3.60
CA ARG A 55 -2.69 15.80 4.90
C ARG A 55 -3.60 15.31 6.02
N GLU A 56 -3.06 15.20 7.22
CA GLU A 56 -3.84 14.92 8.44
C GLU A 56 -4.78 16.10 8.77
N ALA A 57 -5.60 15.95 9.79
CA ALA A 57 -6.62 16.94 10.18
C ALA A 57 -6.05 18.33 10.55
N ASP A 58 -4.73 18.41 10.86
CA ASP A 58 -4.02 19.67 11.11
C ASP A 58 -3.79 20.51 9.82
N GLY A 59 -4.06 19.94 8.64
CA GLY A 59 -3.85 20.58 7.34
C GLY A 59 -2.39 20.76 6.94
N ILE A 60 -1.44 20.34 7.77
CA ILE A 60 0.01 20.57 7.61
C ILE A 60 0.74 19.25 7.41
N THR A 61 0.53 18.30 8.31
CA THR A 61 1.28 17.05 8.34
C THR A 61 0.90 16.14 7.17
N VAL A 62 1.89 15.78 6.36
CA VAL A 62 1.68 14.89 5.21
C VAL A 62 1.38 13.47 5.71
N ARG A 63 0.21 12.95 5.34
CA ARG A 63 -0.21 11.58 5.58
C ARG A 63 0.19 10.66 4.43
N ASN A 64 -0.17 11.05 3.19
CA ASN A 64 0.13 10.29 2.00
C ASN A 64 0.78 11.21 0.96
N LEU A 65 1.68 10.65 0.18
CA LEU A 65 2.14 11.19 -1.10
C LEU A 65 1.65 10.26 -2.19
N TRP A 66 1.15 10.83 -3.28
CA TRP A 66 0.55 10.11 -4.40
C TRP A 66 1.33 10.36 -5.69
N ARG A 67 1.33 9.36 -6.59
CA ARG A 67 1.94 9.46 -7.91
C ARG A 67 3.42 9.87 -7.89
N LEU A 68 4.17 9.37 -6.91
CA LEU A 68 5.60 9.65 -6.85
C LEU A 68 6.36 9.09 -8.07
N GLU A 69 5.82 8.09 -8.78
CA GLU A 69 6.36 7.61 -10.05
C GLU A 69 6.33 8.69 -11.15
N GLU A 70 5.40 9.64 -11.08
CA GLU A 70 5.31 10.78 -11.99
C GLU A 70 6.15 11.98 -11.51
N HIS A 71 6.24 12.14 -10.19
CA HIS A 71 6.76 13.35 -9.57
C HIS A 71 8.18 13.22 -9.02
N ASN A 72 8.68 11.99 -8.87
CA ASN A 72 10.00 11.72 -8.30
C ASN A 72 10.75 10.64 -9.10
N PRO A 73 11.65 11.03 -10.03
CA PRO A 73 12.39 10.10 -10.87
C PRO A 73 13.25 9.09 -10.08
N ARG A 74 13.75 9.48 -8.89
CA ARG A 74 14.58 8.59 -8.05
C ARG A 74 13.77 7.46 -7.47
N LEU A 75 12.59 7.75 -6.92
CA LEU A 75 11.71 6.73 -6.36
C LEU A 75 11.10 5.85 -7.45
N ARG A 76 10.81 6.41 -8.62
CA ARG A 76 10.45 5.63 -9.81
C ARG A 76 11.55 4.66 -10.20
N ALA A 77 12.79 5.12 -10.34
CA ALA A 77 13.94 4.30 -10.70
C ALA A 77 14.17 3.17 -9.67
N LEU A 78 13.98 3.46 -8.39
CA LEU A 78 14.05 2.45 -7.33
C LEU A 78 12.98 1.36 -7.53
N ALA A 79 11.73 1.74 -7.78
CA ALA A 79 10.64 0.78 -8.00
C ALA A 79 10.85 -0.05 -9.27
N GLU A 80 11.42 0.53 -10.33
CA GLU A 80 11.67 -0.15 -11.61
C GLU A 80 12.99 -0.94 -11.65
N ARG A 81 13.68 -1.12 -10.54
CA ARG A 81 14.91 -1.93 -10.48
C ARG A 81 14.69 -3.33 -11.05
N PRO A 82 15.66 -3.89 -11.80
CA PRO A 82 15.53 -5.21 -12.43
C PRO A 82 15.24 -6.35 -11.44
N ASP A 83 15.82 -6.33 -10.25
CA ASP A 83 15.60 -7.33 -9.21
C ASP A 83 14.18 -7.26 -8.62
N ILE A 84 13.63 -6.06 -8.44
CA ILE A 84 12.23 -5.86 -8.00
C ILE A 84 11.28 -6.34 -9.09
N ARG A 85 11.51 -5.99 -10.35
CA ARG A 85 10.70 -6.45 -11.47
C ARG A 85 10.72 -7.98 -11.60
N ALA A 86 11.90 -8.59 -11.44
CA ALA A 86 12.05 -10.05 -11.47
C ALA A 86 11.27 -10.74 -10.33
N LEU A 87 11.29 -10.16 -9.11
CA LEU A 87 10.51 -10.64 -7.97
C LEU A 87 9.01 -10.57 -8.26
N VAL A 88 8.53 -9.48 -8.87
CA VAL A 88 7.11 -9.20 -9.10
C VAL A 88 6.53 -10.04 -10.25
N THR A 89 7.32 -10.32 -11.28
CA THR A 89 6.88 -11.02 -12.50
C THR A 89 6.00 -12.26 -12.25
N PRO A 90 6.41 -13.26 -11.45
CA PRO A 90 5.56 -14.42 -11.17
C PRO A 90 4.34 -14.10 -10.32
N LEU A 91 4.38 -13.05 -9.50
CA LEU A 91 3.29 -12.67 -8.60
C LEU A 91 2.12 -11.99 -9.35
N VAL A 92 2.43 -11.22 -10.39
CA VAL A 92 1.43 -10.60 -11.29
C VAL A 92 1.18 -11.44 -12.56
N ARG A 93 1.70 -12.67 -12.60
CA ARG A 93 1.51 -13.66 -13.68
C ARG A 93 1.86 -13.13 -15.08
N GLY A 94 2.86 -12.26 -15.19
CA GLY A 94 3.26 -11.68 -16.45
C GLY A 94 4.22 -10.51 -16.33
N GLU A 95 4.40 -9.78 -17.41
CA GLU A 95 5.26 -8.59 -17.41
C GLU A 95 4.72 -7.54 -16.44
N PRO A 96 5.52 -7.13 -15.41
CA PRO A 96 5.08 -6.15 -14.44
C PRO A 96 5.10 -4.73 -15.03
N VAL A 97 4.04 -3.98 -14.76
CA VAL A 97 3.91 -2.56 -15.05
C VAL A 97 3.78 -1.83 -13.72
N LEU A 98 4.65 -0.86 -13.47
CA LEU A 98 4.53 0.02 -12.30
C LEU A 98 3.26 0.87 -12.45
N ALA A 99 2.36 0.78 -11.49
CA ALA A 99 1.06 1.46 -11.49
C ALA A 99 1.01 2.61 -10.48
N GLY A 100 1.91 2.63 -9.49
CA GLY A 100 2.00 3.71 -8.53
C GLY A 100 3.20 3.58 -7.60
N VAL A 101 3.70 4.74 -7.15
CA VAL A 101 4.63 4.88 -6.02
C VAL A 101 4.02 5.87 -5.05
N GLU A 102 3.83 5.43 -3.80
CA GLU A 102 3.07 6.16 -2.81
C GLU A 102 3.73 6.09 -1.43
N THR A 103 3.32 6.95 -0.53
CA THR A 103 3.67 6.78 0.89
C THR A 103 2.43 6.74 1.77
N PHE A 104 2.50 5.92 2.82
CA PHE A 104 1.53 5.92 3.91
C PHE A 104 2.26 6.20 5.22
N ASN A 105 2.13 7.42 5.68
CA ASN A 105 2.68 7.86 6.94
C ASN A 105 1.60 7.84 8.03
N LYS A 106 1.97 7.35 9.21
CA LYS A 106 1.20 7.53 10.45
C LYS A 106 2.04 8.38 11.38
N PRO A 107 1.86 9.72 11.36
CA PRO A 107 2.58 10.61 12.26
C PRO A 107 2.39 10.21 13.73
N ALA A 108 3.36 10.56 14.59
CA ALA A 108 3.28 10.31 16.01
C ALA A 108 1.98 10.90 16.60
N ARG A 109 1.25 10.13 17.41
CA ARG A 109 0.02 10.48 18.14
C ARG A 109 -1.23 10.80 17.31
N ILE A 110 -1.07 11.33 16.08
CA ILE A 110 -2.20 11.80 15.24
C ILE A 110 -2.46 10.91 14.03
N GLY A 111 -1.58 9.94 13.74
CA GLY A 111 -1.71 9.06 12.57
C GLY A 111 -3.03 8.29 12.54
N SER A 112 -3.86 8.58 11.55
CA SER A 112 -5.20 8.01 11.40
C SER A 112 -5.16 6.50 11.08
N GLY A 113 -6.21 5.77 11.48
CA GLY A 113 -6.42 4.39 11.05
C GLY A 113 -6.74 4.26 9.56
N VAL A 114 -6.67 3.05 9.06
CA VAL A 114 -7.14 2.69 7.72
C VAL A 114 -8.20 1.60 7.90
N PRO A 115 -9.46 1.83 7.48
CA PRO A 115 -10.53 0.85 7.61
C PRO A 115 -10.26 -0.37 6.73
N SER A 116 -10.91 -1.49 7.05
CA SER A 116 -10.82 -2.71 6.25
C SER A 116 -11.24 -2.47 4.82
N HIS A 117 -10.36 -2.81 3.88
CA HIS A 117 -10.57 -2.61 2.44
C HIS A 117 -9.79 -3.64 1.62
N GLN A 118 -10.01 -3.60 0.32
CA GLN A 118 -9.26 -4.33 -0.71
C GLN A 118 -8.79 -3.28 -1.72
N ASP A 119 -7.52 -3.32 -2.10
CA ASP A 119 -6.94 -2.36 -3.03
C ASP A 119 -7.65 -2.36 -4.38
N ASN A 120 -8.09 -3.54 -4.86
CA ASN A 120 -8.76 -3.66 -6.15
C ASN A 120 -10.14 -2.98 -6.19
N ALA A 121 -10.72 -2.65 -5.04
CA ALA A 121 -11.91 -1.80 -5.00
C ALA A 121 -11.64 -0.35 -5.49
N TYR A 122 -10.37 0.08 -5.43
CA TYR A 122 -9.88 1.36 -5.98
C TYR A 122 -9.29 1.18 -7.37
N PHE A 123 -8.48 0.13 -7.57
CA PHE A 123 -7.72 -0.09 -8.81
C PHE A 123 -8.59 -0.62 -9.94
N CYS A 124 -9.67 -1.35 -9.62
CA CYS A 124 -10.65 -1.87 -10.57
C CYS A 124 -10.02 -2.68 -11.71
N GLN A 125 -9.09 -3.59 -11.40
CA GLN A 125 -8.37 -4.38 -12.42
C GLN A 125 -8.95 -5.79 -12.59
N THR A 126 -8.97 -6.25 -13.85
CA THR A 126 -9.34 -7.62 -14.24
C THR A 126 -8.41 -8.15 -15.35
N PRO A 127 -7.90 -9.41 -15.28
CA PRO A 127 -7.87 -10.21 -14.06
C PRO A 127 -7.16 -9.46 -12.91
N PRO A 128 -7.37 -9.85 -11.63
CA PRO A 128 -6.81 -9.11 -10.50
C PRO A 128 -5.32 -9.44 -10.24
N ASP A 129 -4.55 -9.55 -11.31
CA ASP A 129 -3.10 -9.82 -11.28
C ASP A 129 -2.34 -8.52 -10.96
N MET A 130 -2.56 -8.03 -9.74
CA MET A 130 -2.04 -6.78 -9.23
C MET A 130 -1.68 -6.92 -7.75
N LEU A 131 -0.66 -6.20 -7.30
CA LEU A 131 -0.15 -6.27 -5.94
C LEU A 131 0.38 -4.92 -5.46
N THR A 132 0.48 -4.81 -4.15
CA THR A 132 1.15 -3.72 -3.46
C THR A 132 2.34 -4.28 -2.66
N ILE A 133 3.52 -3.71 -2.85
CA ILE A 133 4.70 -3.89 -1.99
C ILE A 133 4.69 -2.76 -0.97
N TRP A 134 4.50 -3.07 0.30
CA TRP A 134 4.52 -2.11 1.39
C TRP A 134 5.85 -2.23 2.15
N ILE A 135 6.72 -1.24 2.04
CA ILE A 135 8.11 -1.22 2.55
C ILE A 135 8.17 -0.34 3.80
N ALA A 136 8.69 -0.89 4.90
CA ALA A 136 8.89 -0.15 6.13
C ALA A 136 10.09 0.81 6.01
N ILE A 137 9.86 2.11 6.15
CA ILE A 137 10.91 3.13 6.27
C ILE A 137 11.17 3.43 7.75
N ASP A 138 10.13 3.38 8.58
CA ASP A 138 10.21 3.36 10.05
C ASP A 138 9.95 1.94 10.58
N PRO A 139 10.38 1.62 11.82
CA PRO A 139 9.97 0.39 12.47
C PRO A 139 8.46 0.27 12.56
N VAL A 140 7.91 -0.89 12.24
CA VAL A 140 6.48 -1.21 12.42
C VAL A 140 6.33 -2.15 13.60
N THR A 141 5.68 -1.67 14.65
CA THR A 141 5.47 -2.37 15.92
C THR A 141 3.98 -2.64 16.15
N GLU A 142 3.66 -3.44 17.15
CA GLU A 142 2.27 -3.76 17.53
C GLU A 142 1.43 -2.52 17.88
N THR A 143 2.08 -1.43 18.32
CA THR A 143 1.40 -0.25 18.91
C THR A 143 1.34 0.96 17.97
N ASN A 144 2.14 0.99 16.89
CA ASN A 144 2.18 2.15 15.98
C ASN A 144 1.33 1.99 14.71
N GLY A 145 0.38 1.06 14.73
CA GLY A 145 -0.58 0.82 13.66
C GLY A 145 -0.03 -0.05 12.53
N PRO A 146 0.41 -1.28 12.83
CA PRO A 146 0.80 -2.24 11.81
C PRO A 146 -0.37 -2.55 10.86
N VAL A 147 -0.06 -3.03 9.68
CA VAL A 147 -1.07 -3.52 8.75
C VAL A 147 -1.42 -4.96 9.12
N PHE A 148 -2.70 -5.22 9.28
CA PHE A 148 -3.26 -6.57 9.46
C PHE A 148 -3.88 -7.06 8.16
N PHE A 149 -3.62 -8.31 7.81
CA PHE A 149 -4.10 -8.94 6.60
C PHE A 149 -4.91 -10.20 6.92
N LEU A 150 -6.05 -10.36 6.26
CA LEU A 150 -6.83 -11.59 6.32
C LEU A 150 -6.30 -12.57 5.27
N LYS A 151 -5.58 -13.59 5.72
CA LYS A 151 -5.03 -14.63 4.84
C LYS A 151 -6.13 -15.34 4.05
N GLY A 152 -5.87 -15.58 2.76
CA GLY A 152 -6.79 -16.25 1.86
C GLY A 152 -8.01 -15.44 1.42
N SER A 153 -8.22 -14.23 1.96
CA SER A 153 -9.37 -13.40 1.62
C SER A 153 -9.41 -12.95 0.16
N HIS A 154 -8.26 -12.92 -0.52
CA HIS A 154 -8.15 -12.55 -1.93
C HIS A 154 -8.89 -13.50 -2.89
N HIS A 155 -9.17 -14.75 -2.46
CA HIS A 155 -9.96 -15.71 -3.24
C HIS A 155 -11.45 -15.37 -3.34
N GLN A 156 -11.95 -14.45 -2.51
CA GLN A 156 -13.37 -14.08 -2.47
C GLN A 156 -13.76 -13.03 -3.53
N GLY A 157 -12.80 -12.56 -4.34
CA GLY A 157 -13.02 -11.42 -5.23
C GLY A 157 -13.15 -10.10 -4.47
N VAL A 158 -13.68 -9.06 -5.14
CA VAL A 158 -13.92 -7.75 -4.52
C VAL A 158 -15.27 -7.75 -3.82
N LEU A 159 -15.27 -7.43 -2.53
CA LEU A 159 -16.46 -7.39 -1.69
C LEU A 159 -17.16 -6.01 -1.77
N PRO A 160 -18.46 -5.93 -1.41
CA PRO A 160 -19.20 -4.67 -1.39
C PRO A 160 -18.53 -3.60 -0.52
N THR A 161 -18.51 -2.38 -1.01
CA THR A 161 -17.89 -1.23 -0.36
C THR A 161 -18.89 -0.15 0.03
N LYS A 162 -18.50 0.73 0.93
CA LYS A 162 -19.22 1.95 1.33
C LYS A 162 -18.22 3.09 1.54
N PRO A 163 -18.65 4.35 1.57
CA PRO A 163 -17.81 5.47 2.01
C PRO A 163 -17.18 5.19 3.37
N SER A 164 -15.88 5.44 3.51
CA SER A 164 -15.15 5.14 4.73
C SER A 164 -15.27 6.23 5.80
N GLY A 165 -15.47 7.48 5.38
CA GLY A 165 -15.40 8.66 6.23
C GLY A 165 -13.98 9.01 6.69
N VAL A 166 -12.96 8.35 6.16
CA VAL A 166 -11.56 8.59 6.53
C VAL A 166 -10.82 9.30 5.39
N ARG A 167 -10.24 10.45 5.70
CA ARG A 167 -9.45 11.23 4.74
C ARG A 167 -8.31 10.39 4.16
N GLY A 168 -8.14 10.41 2.83
CA GLY A 168 -7.13 9.60 2.11
C GLY A 168 -7.50 8.11 1.93
N ASN A 169 -8.70 7.70 2.40
CA ASN A 169 -9.25 6.36 2.16
C ASN A 169 -10.75 6.50 1.88
N SER A 170 -11.12 6.80 0.65
CA SER A 170 -12.50 7.17 0.28
C SER A 170 -13.53 6.07 0.55
N ILE A 171 -13.15 4.80 0.43
CA ILE A 171 -14.04 3.66 0.62
C ILE A 171 -13.44 2.62 1.59
N GLY A 172 -14.29 1.79 2.17
CA GLY A 172 -13.96 0.61 2.95
C GLY A 172 -14.99 -0.47 2.72
N LEU A 173 -14.80 -1.66 3.28
CA LEU A 173 -15.77 -2.74 3.19
C LEU A 173 -17.10 -2.33 3.85
N ALA A 174 -18.23 -2.63 3.18
CA ALA A 174 -19.56 -2.39 3.73
C ALA A 174 -19.79 -3.26 4.99
N HIS A 175 -19.34 -4.50 4.93
CA HIS A 175 -19.45 -5.51 6.00
C HIS A 175 -18.09 -6.18 6.20
N PRO A 176 -17.15 -5.58 6.98
CA PRO A 176 -15.87 -6.20 7.25
C PRO A 176 -16.04 -7.53 7.98
N PRO A 177 -15.32 -8.59 7.58
CA PRO A 177 -15.31 -9.84 8.35
C PRO A 177 -14.81 -9.60 9.78
N VAL A 178 -15.48 -10.23 10.74
CA VAL A 178 -15.06 -10.18 12.15
C VAL A 178 -14.12 -11.37 12.40
N VAL A 179 -12.81 -11.10 12.35
CA VAL A 179 -11.76 -12.09 12.57
C VAL A 179 -10.86 -11.59 13.69
N PRO A 180 -10.59 -12.40 14.73
CA PRO A 180 -9.70 -12.01 15.81
C PRO A 180 -8.32 -11.58 15.28
N LEU A 181 -7.73 -10.55 15.87
CA LEU A 181 -6.39 -10.07 15.44
C LEU A 181 -5.31 -11.15 15.53
N THR A 182 -5.46 -12.09 16.47
CA THR A 182 -4.56 -13.24 16.65
C THR A 182 -4.59 -14.24 15.48
N GLU A 183 -5.64 -14.21 14.67
CA GLU A 183 -5.81 -15.06 13.48
C GLU A 183 -5.44 -14.33 12.19
N GLN A 184 -5.14 -13.04 12.27
CA GLN A 184 -4.72 -12.24 11.14
C GLN A 184 -3.19 -12.20 11.03
N PHE A 185 -2.66 -12.06 9.82
CA PHE A 185 -1.25 -11.81 9.64
C PHE A 185 -0.95 -10.34 9.99
N CYS A 186 -0.12 -10.14 11.00
CA CYS A 186 0.34 -8.80 11.41
C CYS A 186 1.68 -8.48 10.77
N GLY A 187 1.74 -7.40 10.00
CA GLY A 187 2.95 -6.92 9.32
C GLY A 187 3.90 -6.19 10.27
N LEU A 188 4.56 -6.92 11.19
CA LEU A 188 5.64 -6.38 12.02
C LEU A 188 6.94 -6.36 11.24
N LEU A 189 7.54 -5.17 11.05
CA LEU A 189 8.63 -4.95 10.12
C LEU A 189 9.73 -4.11 10.75
N ASN A 190 10.98 -4.49 10.48
CA ASN A 190 12.12 -3.61 10.66
C ASN A 190 12.24 -2.67 9.43
N PRO A 191 12.91 -1.51 9.55
CA PRO A 191 13.22 -0.68 8.39
C PRO A 191 13.90 -1.50 7.28
N GLY A 192 13.40 -1.38 6.06
CA GLY A 192 13.86 -2.15 4.91
C GLY A 192 13.15 -3.48 4.68
N ASP A 193 12.37 -4.01 5.64
CA ASP A 193 11.48 -5.14 5.38
C ASP A 193 10.26 -4.71 4.56
N ALA A 194 9.63 -5.65 3.87
CA ALA A 194 8.41 -5.39 3.11
C ALA A 194 7.37 -6.51 3.25
N THR A 195 6.09 -6.14 3.22
CA THR A 195 5.01 -7.07 2.87
C THR A 195 4.65 -6.91 1.41
N ILE A 196 4.31 -8.00 0.74
CA ILE A 196 3.73 -8.00 -0.60
C ILE A 196 2.35 -8.61 -0.50
N HIS A 197 1.31 -7.87 -0.89
CA HIS A 197 -0.05 -8.38 -0.82
C HIS A 197 -0.80 -8.22 -2.15
N HIS A 198 -1.65 -9.20 -2.42
CA HIS A 198 -2.53 -9.24 -3.58
C HIS A 198 -3.61 -8.16 -3.46
N CYS A 199 -3.99 -7.53 -4.56
CA CYS A 199 -4.94 -6.41 -4.58
C CYS A 199 -6.33 -6.74 -3.98
N ASN A 200 -6.73 -8.02 -3.95
CA ASN A 200 -7.96 -8.48 -3.32
C ASN A 200 -7.79 -8.90 -1.85
N THR A 201 -6.58 -8.84 -1.27
CA THR A 201 -6.40 -9.19 0.15
C THR A 201 -7.02 -8.13 1.03
N ILE A 202 -7.94 -8.56 1.92
CA ILE A 202 -8.54 -7.67 2.91
C ILE A 202 -7.47 -7.27 3.93
N HIS A 203 -7.31 -5.96 4.15
CA HIS A 203 -6.37 -5.46 5.13
C HIS A 203 -6.85 -4.16 5.78
N HIS A 204 -6.27 -3.86 6.93
CA HIS A 204 -6.59 -2.66 7.70
C HIS A 204 -5.45 -2.29 8.64
N SER A 205 -5.51 -1.11 9.27
CA SER A 205 -4.57 -0.75 10.33
C SER A 205 -5.17 0.21 11.34
N ALA A 206 -4.81 0.03 12.62
CA ALA A 206 -5.19 0.95 13.69
C ALA A 206 -4.50 2.32 13.57
N PRO A 207 -4.98 3.37 14.26
CA PRO A 207 -4.26 4.62 14.39
C PRO A 207 -2.91 4.44 15.10
N ASN A 208 -1.96 5.34 14.82
CA ASN A 208 -0.71 5.42 15.58
C ASN A 208 -0.92 6.28 16.84
N ARG A 209 -0.77 5.69 18.01
CA ARG A 209 -0.88 6.36 19.31
C ARG A 209 0.46 6.55 20.01
N THR A 210 1.56 6.14 19.36
CA THR A 210 2.93 6.23 19.92
C THR A 210 3.56 7.58 19.64
N ASP A 211 4.70 7.83 20.27
CA ASP A 211 5.50 9.06 20.10
C ASP A 211 6.43 9.01 18.87
N HIS A 212 6.37 7.93 18.10
CA HIS A 212 7.21 7.72 16.93
C HIS A 212 6.34 7.57 15.67
N PRO A 213 6.73 8.19 14.54
CA PRO A 213 6.01 8.03 13.27
C PRO A 213 6.15 6.60 12.72
N ARG A 214 5.29 6.25 11.76
CA ARG A 214 5.37 5.01 11.01
C ARG A 214 5.19 5.31 9.52
N LEU A 215 6.31 5.48 8.83
CA LEU A 215 6.36 5.75 7.39
C LEU A 215 6.54 4.46 6.60
N GLY A 216 5.66 4.22 5.64
CA GLY A 216 5.78 3.18 4.62
C GLY A 216 5.91 3.79 3.23
N LEU A 217 6.76 3.18 2.39
CA LEU A 217 6.85 3.43 0.96
C LEU A 217 6.15 2.27 0.23
N LEU A 218 5.31 2.57 -0.74
CA LEU A 218 4.53 1.58 -1.46
C LEU A 218 4.89 1.60 -2.94
N PHE A 219 5.08 0.41 -3.51
CA PHE A 219 5.15 0.19 -4.95
C PHE A 219 3.95 -0.65 -5.37
N VAL A 220 3.18 -0.14 -6.30
CA VAL A 220 2.00 -0.83 -6.83
C VAL A 220 2.33 -1.33 -8.24
N PHE A 221 2.15 -2.64 -8.45
CA PHE A 221 2.40 -3.28 -9.74
C PHE A 221 1.17 -4.04 -10.23
N ARG A 222 0.98 -4.03 -11.53
CA ARG A 222 0.00 -4.87 -12.24
C ARG A 222 0.65 -5.65 -13.37
N GLY A 223 0.06 -6.76 -13.76
CA GLY A 223 0.42 -7.44 -15.00
C GLY A 223 0.04 -6.59 -16.21
N ARG A 224 0.88 -6.57 -17.25
CA ARG A 224 0.59 -5.81 -18.48
C ARG A 224 -0.74 -6.22 -19.14
N HIS A 225 -1.15 -7.45 -18.97
CA HIS A 225 -2.38 -8.02 -19.54
C HIS A 225 -3.65 -7.60 -18.78
N THR A 226 -3.54 -7.01 -17.59
CA THR A 226 -4.70 -6.55 -16.83
C THR A 226 -5.30 -5.31 -17.46
N GLN A 227 -6.60 -5.15 -17.33
CA GLN A 227 -7.36 -4.01 -17.83
C GLN A 227 -8.38 -3.54 -16.79
N THR A 228 -8.88 -2.34 -16.95
CA THR A 228 -9.89 -1.80 -16.04
C THR A 228 -11.19 -2.59 -16.18
N ASP A 229 -11.74 -3.05 -15.05
CA ASP A 229 -13.08 -3.63 -14.95
C ASP A 229 -14.13 -2.51 -14.90
N PRO A 230 -14.99 -2.38 -15.91
CA PRO A 230 -15.96 -1.30 -15.96
C PRO A 230 -17.00 -1.35 -14.82
N ALA A 231 -17.35 -2.56 -14.36
CA ALA A 231 -18.34 -2.74 -13.28
C ALA A 231 -17.76 -2.30 -11.93
N LEU A 232 -16.53 -2.71 -11.63
CA LEU A 232 -15.82 -2.24 -10.42
C LEU A 232 -15.62 -0.73 -10.47
N GLN A 233 -15.23 -0.18 -11.62
CA GLN A 233 -15.04 1.26 -11.77
C GLN A 233 -16.34 2.05 -11.57
N ALA A 234 -17.47 1.56 -12.07
CA ALA A 234 -18.77 2.18 -11.86
C ALA A 234 -19.15 2.15 -10.36
N THR A 235 -18.92 1.02 -9.68
CA THR A 235 -19.16 0.87 -8.25
C THR A 235 -18.28 1.85 -7.43
N TYR A 236 -17.01 1.95 -7.75
CA TYR A 236 -16.08 2.88 -7.09
C TYR A 236 -16.54 4.34 -7.26
N ARG A 237 -16.86 4.76 -8.50
CA ARG A 237 -17.32 6.12 -8.79
C ARG A 237 -18.59 6.46 -8.01
N ALA A 238 -19.55 5.55 -7.96
CA ALA A 238 -20.78 5.74 -7.20
C ALA A 238 -20.50 5.93 -5.70
N ALA A 239 -19.62 5.11 -5.12
CA ALA A 239 -19.27 5.22 -3.71
C ALA A 239 -18.53 6.52 -3.37
N VAL A 240 -17.64 6.99 -4.24
CA VAL A 240 -16.88 8.25 -4.04
C VAL A 240 -17.82 9.47 -4.15
N THR A 241 -18.78 9.44 -5.05
CA THR A 241 -19.78 10.54 -5.20
C THR A 241 -20.63 10.73 -3.94
N LEU A 242 -20.82 9.67 -3.14
CA LEU A 242 -21.54 9.70 -1.88
C LEU A 242 -20.67 10.17 -0.69
N THR A 243 -19.37 10.36 -0.91
CA THR A 243 -18.44 10.83 0.12
C THR A 243 -18.46 12.35 0.15
N PRO A 244 -18.81 13.01 1.28
CA PRO A 244 -18.70 14.46 1.38
C PRO A 244 -17.28 14.91 1.09
N PRO A 245 -17.07 16.08 0.46
CA PRO A 245 -15.74 16.64 0.30
C PRO A 245 -15.07 16.79 1.68
N ALA A 246 -13.82 16.35 1.78
CA ALA A 246 -13.05 16.34 3.03
C ALA A 246 -12.59 17.74 3.44
#